data_9e507272ac8a8b5b0430cfbd634f33f0
#
_entry.id   9e507272ac8a8b5b0430cfbd634f33f0
#
_cell.length_a   1.000
_cell.length_b   1.000
_cell.length_c   1.000
_cell.angle_alpha   90.00
_cell.angle_beta   90.00
_cell.angle_gamma   90.00
#
_symmetry.space_group_name_H-M   'P 1'
#
loop_
_entity.id
_entity.type
_entity.pdbx_description
1 polymer ?
#
loop_
_entity_poly.entity_id
_entity_poly.type
_entity_poly.pdbx_seq_one_letter_code
_entity_poly.pdbx_strand_id
1 'polypeptide(L)'
;MPITFERRPGNALQQDGIERDTLGLFVGEPFYRIGTTTSPLPAQIILFLENIWDAADGDEGEYREEVRATLLHELGHYLGLDEIDLEERGLG
;
A
#
# COMPACT_ATOMS: atom_id res chain seq x y z
N MET A 1 6.10 -11.03 -5.46
CA MET A 1 6.16 -9.58 -5.22
C MET A 1 6.58 -9.32 -3.79
N PRO A 2 7.63 -8.54 -3.56
CA PRO A 2 8.09 -8.27 -2.20
C PRO A 2 7.13 -7.36 -1.43
N ILE A 3 7.01 -7.63 -0.13
CA ILE A 3 6.29 -6.80 0.81
C ILE A 3 7.33 -6.27 1.79
N THR A 4 7.43 -4.95 1.88
CA THR A 4 8.41 -4.29 2.72
C THR A 4 7.70 -3.58 3.88
N PHE A 5 8.30 -3.58 5.05
CA PHE A 5 7.74 -2.92 6.22
C PHE A 5 8.63 -1.75 6.59
N GLU A 6 8.03 -0.58 6.75
CA GLU A 6 8.71 0.62 7.22
C GLU A 6 7.90 1.25 8.33
N ARG A 7 8.50 2.16 9.08
CA ARG A 7 7.79 2.85 10.16
C ARG A 7 6.82 3.88 9.62
N ARG A 8 7.35 4.84 8.87
CA ARG A 8 6.60 5.96 8.27
C ARG A 8 7.23 6.29 6.93
N PRO A 9 6.51 6.98 6.04
CA PRO A 9 7.12 7.45 4.80
C PRO A 9 8.31 8.36 5.08
N GLY A 10 9.44 8.06 4.44
CA GLY A 10 10.64 8.87 4.56
C GLY A 10 10.54 10.18 3.78
N ASN A 11 11.55 11.05 3.94
CA ASN A 11 11.55 12.36 3.31
C ASN A 11 11.45 12.29 1.78
N ALA A 12 12.11 11.33 1.16
CA ALA A 12 12.08 11.17 -0.29
C ALA A 12 10.66 10.89 -0.80
N LEU A 13 9.93 10.01 -0.11
CA LEU A 13 8.55 9.71 -0.46
C LEU A 13 7.63 10.90 -0.25
N GLN A 14 7.83 11.63 0.84
CA GLN A 14 7.04 12.83 1.13
C GLN A 14 7.27 13.90 0.06
N GLN A 15 8.48 14.05 -0.43
CA GLN A 15 8.80 14.97 -1.53
C GLN A 15 8.11 14.56 -2.83
N ASP A 16 7.89 13.26 -3.02
CA ASP A 16 7.17 12.72 -4.17
C ASP A 16 5.64 12.81 -4.02
N GLY A 17 5.16 13.41 -2.95
CA GLY A 17 3.72 13.61 -2.74
C GLY A 17 3.04 12.57 -1.85
N ILE A 18 3.79 11.64 -1.28
CA ILE A 18 3.22 10.65 -0.37
C ILE A 18 2.93 11.30 0.98
N GLU A 19 1.71 11.16 1.46
CA GLU A 19 1.29 11.71 2.72
C GLU A 19 2.05 11.08 3.89
N ARG A 20 2.30 11.88 4.91
CA ARG A 20 3.05 11.45 6.08
C ARG A 20 2.36 10.34 6.88
N ASP A 21 1.04 10.29 6.82
CA ASP A 21 0.20 9.32 7.54
C ASP A 21 -0.29 8.17 6.65
N THR A 22 0.25 8.03 5.46
CA THR A 22 -0.09 6.94 4.54
C THR A 22 0.12 5.59 5.22
N LEU A 23 -0.83 4.68 5.07
CA LEU A 23 -0.77 3.35 5.68
C LEU A 23 0.00 2.35 4.82
N GLY A 24 -0.12 2.45 3.50
CA GLY A 24 0.56 1.56 2.59
C GLY A 24 0.75 2.19 1.23
N LEU A 25 1.61 1.60 0.42
CA LEU A 25 1.95 2.11 -0.89
C LEU A 25 2.29 0.97 -1.83
N PHE A 26 1.68 0.97 -3.00
CA PHE A 26 2.07 0.10 -4.10
C PHE A 26 3.05 0.87 -4.98
N VAL A 27 4.20 0.25 -5.26
CA VAL A 27 5.25 0.84 -6.10
C VAL A 27 5.50 -0.10 -7.28
N GLY A 28 5.60 0.45 -8.48
CA GLY A 28 5.87 -0.31 -9.69
C GLY A 28 4.68 -0.30 -10.63
N GLU A 29 4.70 -1.21 -11.61
CA GLU A 29 3.64 -1.30 -12.60
C GLU A 29 2.60 -2.36 -12.19
N PRO A 30 1.31 -2.13 -12.46
CA PRO A 30 0.29 -3.16 -12.27
C PRO A 30 0.63 -4.41 -13.09
N PHE A 31 0.16 -5.57 -12.63
CA PHE A 31 0.53 -6.85 -13.25
C PHE A 31 0.18 -6.92 -14.74
N TYR A 32 -0.90 -6.29 -15.17
CA TYR A 32 -1.33 -6.31 -16.57
C TYR A 32 -0.42 -5.53 -17.49
N ARG A 33 0.51 -4.73 -16.94
CA ARG A 33 1.50 -3.97 -17.70
C ARG A 33 2.88 -4.61 -17.73
N ILE A 34 3.03 -5.75 -17.05
CA ILE A 34 4.31 -6.46 -17.04
C ILE A 34 4.64 -6.90 -18.47
N GLY A 35 5.83 -6.54 -18.92
CA GLY A 35 6.28 -6.84 -20.29
C GLY A 35 5.96 -5.77 -21.32
N THR A 36 5.15 -4.76 -20.97
CA THR A 36 4.83 -3.65 -21.87
C THR A 36 5.59 -2.37 -21.53
N THR A 37 6.20 -2.32 -20.36
CA THR A 37 6.98 -1.17 -19.92
C THR A 37 8.47 -1.40 -20.16
N THR A 38 9.18 -0.33 -20.49
CA THR A 38 10.63 -0.36 -20.67
C THR A 38 11.38 0.04 -19.39
N SER A 39 10.66 0.44 -18.34
CA SER A 39 11.25 0.84 -17.07
C SER A 39 10.85 -0.15 -15.98
N PRO A 40 11.63 -1.21 -15.77
CA PRO A 40 11.25 -2.27 -14.85
C PRO A 40 11.53 -1.90 -13.40
N LEU A 41 10.67 -1.07 -12.80
CA LEU A 41 10.64 -1.00 -11.36
C LEU A 41 9.92 -2.26 -10.87
N PRO A 42 10.57 -3.11 -10.08
CA PRO A 42 9.90 -4.30 -9.58
C PRO A 42 8.72 -3.88 -8.71
N ALA A 43 7.58 -4.52 -8.94
CA ALA A 43 6.39 -4.26 -8.13
C ALA A 43 6.68 -4.63 -6.67
N GLN A 44 6.30 -3.76 -5.76
CA GLN A 44 6.41 -4.01 -4.33
C GLN A 44 5.31 -3.29 -3.58
N ILE A 45 5.01 -3.79 -2.40
CA ILE A 45 4.10 -3.14 -1.48
C ILE A 45 4.89 -2.73 -0.25
N ILE A 46 4.71 -1.50 0.19
CA ILE A 46 5.31 -0.99 1.42
C ILE A 46 4.18 -0.77 2.43
N LEU A 47 4.32 -1.31 3.63
CA LEU A 47 3.38 -1.07 4.73
C LEU A 47 4.07 -0.22 5.78
N PHE A 48 3.43 0.88 6.18
CA PHE A 48 3.97 1.81 7.16
C PHE A 48 3.39 1.48 8.54
N LEU A 49 4.08 0.61 9.25
CA LEU A 49 3.54 -0.04 10.44
C LEU A 49 3.22 0.90 11.60
N GLU A 50 4.01 1.95 11.80
CA GLU A 50 3.70 2.94 12.85
C GLU A 50 2.43 3.71 12.53
N ASN A 51 2.24 4.07 11.26
CA ASN A 51 1.02 4.76 10.85
C ASN A 51 -0.20 3.85 11.01
N ILE A 52 -0.05 2.57 10.70
CA ILE A 52 -1.13 1.60 10.89
C ILE A 52 -1.45 1.45 12.38
N TRP A 53 -0.43 1.38 13.23
CA TRP A 53 -0.61 1.30 14.67
C TRP A 53 -1.35 2.52 15.22
N ASP A 54 -0.99 3.71 14.75
CA ASP A 54 -1.66 4.94 15.13
C ASP A 54 -3.11 4.95 14.66
N ALA A 55 -3.37 4.48 13.44
CA ALA A 55 -4.73 4.38 12.90
C ALA A 55 -5.59 3.40 13.69
N ALA A 56 -4.97 2.36 14.25
CA ALA A 56 -5.63 1.36 15.09
C ALA A 56 -5.79 1.83 16.55
N ASP A 57 -5.32 3.02 16.86
CA ASP A 57 -5.43 3.63 18.19
C ASP A 57 -4.75 2.80 19.28
N GLY A 58 -3.68 2.11 18.91
CA GLY A 58 -2.93 1.25 19.83
C GLY A 58 -3.61 -0.06 20.19
N ASP A 59 -4.70 -0.41 19.53
CA ASP A 59 -5.40 -1.67 19.77
C ASP A 59 -4.81 -2.78 18.88
N GLU A 60 -4.37 -3.88 19.50
CA GLU A 60 -3.71 -4.96 18.78
C GLU A 60 -4.64 -5.66 17.77
N GLY A 61 -5.89 -5.87 18.13
CA GLY A 61 -6.87 -6.50 17.24
C GLY A 61 -7.15 -5.63 16.01
N GLU A 62 -7.37 -4.35 16.25
CA GLU A 62 -7.57 -3.37 15.17
C GLU A 62 -6.32 -3.23 14.30
N TYR A 63 -5.14 -3.27 14.92
CA TYR A 63 -3.87 -3.21 14.20
C TYR A 63 -3.76 -4.35 13.18
N ARG A 64 -4.06 -5.57 13.59
CA ARG A 64 -4.02 -6.74 12.69
C ARG A 64 -4.99 -6.58 11.53
N GLU A 65 -6.20 -6.11 11.81
CA GLU A 65 -7.21 -5.87 10.78
C GLU A 65 -6.76 -4.76 9.82
N GLU A 66 -6.17 -3.68 10.34
CA GLU A 66 -5.69 -2.59 9.50
C GLU A 66 -4.51 -3.02 8.63
N VAL A 67 -3.59 -3.84 9.15
CA VAL A 67 -2.49 -4.39 8.36
C VAL A 67 -3.06 -5.23 7.21
N ARG A 68 -4.00 -6.10 7.52
CA ARG A 68 -4.64 -6.97 6.53
C ARG A 68 -5.38 -6.15 5.47
N ALA A 69 -6.18 -5.20 5.91
CA ALA A 69 -6.96 -4.35 5.00
C ALA A 69 -6.04 -3.51 4.11
N THR A 70 -4.97 -2.95 4.66
CA THR A 70 -4.01 -2.16 3.89
C THR A 70 -3.31 -3.02 2.84
N LEU A 71 -2.88 -4.21 3.23
CA LEU A 71 -2.25 -5.14 2.29
C LEU A 71 -3.19 -5.50 1.14
N LEU A 72 -4.44 -5.85 1.45
CA LEU A 72 -5.43 -6.19 0.43
C LEU A 72 -5.72 -5.01 -0.49
N HIS A 73 -5.77 -3.80 0.06
CA HIS A 73 -5.97 -2.58 -0.71
C HIS A 73 -4.84 -2.39 -1.74
N GLU A 74 -3.58 -2.52 -1.31
CA GLU A 74 -2.44 -2.35 -2.21
C GLU A 74 -2.33 -3.50 -3.22
N LEU A 75 -2.68 -4.72 -2.82
CA LEU A 75 -2.77 -5.84 -3.76
C LEU A 75 -3.82 -5.57 -4.83
N GLY A 76 -4.93 -4.95 -4.45
CA GLY A 76 -5.97 -4.54 -5.39
C GLY A 76 -5.43 -3.59 -6.45
N HIS A 77 -4.62 -2.62 -6.05
CA HIS A 77 -3.96 -1.71 -7.00
C HIS A 77 -3.02 -2.48 -7.94
N TYR A 78 -2.27 -3.42 -7.42
CA TYR A 78 -1.42 -4.28 -8.26
C TYR A 78 -2.26 -5.02 -9.31
N LEU A 79 -3.45 -5.47 -8.95
CA LEU A 79 -4.36 -6.17 -9.86
C LEU A 79 -5.10 -5.22 -10.82
N GLY A 80 -4.83 -3.91 -10.73
CA GLY A 80 -5.40 -2.92 -11.63
C GLY A 80 -6.74 -2.35 -11.18
N LEU A 81 -7.14 -2.60 -9.93
CA LEU A 81 -8.39 -2.06 -9.38
C LEU A 81 -8.17 -0.62 -8.91
N ASP A 82 -9.08 0.27 -9.25
CA ASP A 82 -9.05 1.64 -8.73
C ASP A 82 -9.78 1.74 -7.38
N GLU A 83 -9.83 2.93 -6.79
CA GLU A 83 -10.45 3.13 -5.50
C GLU A 83 -11.94 2.76 -5.49
N ILE A 84 -12.63 3.04 -6.57
CA ILE A 84 -14.07 2.73 -6.69
C ILE A 84 -14.25 1.21 -6.75
N ASP A 85 -13.44 0.51 -7.55
CA ASP A 85 -13.49 -0.95 -7.64
C ASP A 85 -13.22 -1.60 -6.29
N LEU A 86 -12.23 -1.09 -5.56
CA LEU A 86 -11.87 -1.61 -4.24
C LEU A 86 -13.02 -1.42 -3.24
N GLU A 87 -13.65 -0.26 -3.26
CA GLU A 87 -14.78 0.05 -2.40
C GLU A 87 -15.96 -0.89 -2.66
N GLU A 88 -16.29 -1.11 -3.95
CA GLU A 88 -17.36 -2.00 -4.34
C GLU A 88 -17.13 -3.44 -3.92
N ARG A 89 -15.87 -3.86 -3.79
CA ARG A 89 -15.46 -5.21 -3.37
C ARG A 89 -15.24 -5.33 -1.86
N GLY A 90 -15.45 -4.25 -1.12
CA GLY A 90 -15.23 -4.24 0.32
C GLY A 90 -13.76 -4.21 0.73
N LEU A 91 -12.87 -3.78 -0.16
CA LEU A 91 -11.42 -3.71 0.09
C LEU A 91 -10.93 -2.27 0.28
N GLY A 92 -11.82 -1.32 0.19
CA GLY A 92 -11.49 0.09 0.29
C GLY A 92 -11.23 0.62 1.68
#